data_6b10540fc519953209eae51ec50ef7ac
#
_entry.id   6b10540fc519953209eae51ec50ef7ac
#
_cell.length_a   1.000
_cell.length_b   1.000
_cell.length_c   1.000
_cell.angle_alpha   90.00
_cell.angle_beta   90.00
_cell.angle_gamma   90.00
#
_symmetry.space_group_name_H-M   'P 1'
#
loop_
_entity.id
_entity.type
_entity.pdbx_description
1 polymer ?
#
loop_
_entity_poly.entity_id
_entity_poly.type
_entity_poly.pdbx_seq_one_letter_code
_entity_poly.pdbx_strand_id
1 'polypeptide(L)'
;AKMSNFEMDSFTTKNGKSLKITFFKHASLLLDYAGQKIFIDPVSDYADYTQQPKADFILITHEHGDHFDTKAIAVIETNQTKIIANPNCRKKLNRGQEMKNGDVLQLAKDIKLEAVPAYNTTPGRDKFHPKGRDNGYILTLGGTRIYIAGDTEDIPELNQVKDIDIAFLPVNQPYTMTPEQAIRAAKIIKPRVLYPYHYGETDIHKVKDGLKNETGTEVRIRALQ
;
A
#
# COMPACT_ATOMS: atom_id res chain seq x y z
N ALA A 1 -24.54 14.65 6.68
CA ALA A 1 -23.07 14.64 6.58
C ALA A 1 -22.66 14.45 5.13
N LYS A 2 -21.81 15.30 4.65
CA LYS A 2 -21.25 15.14 3.30
C LYS A 2 -20.34 13.93 3.30
N MET A 3 -20.74 12.90 2.56
CA MET A 3 -19.82 11.82 2.20
C MET A 3 -18.82 12.41 1.21
N SER A 4 -17.55 12.38 1.58
CA SER A 4 -16.49 12.77 0.65
C SER A 4 -16.49 11.80 -0.52
N ASN A 5 -16.44 12.34 -1.73
CA ASN A 5 -16.47 11.56 -2.95
C ASN A 5 -15.04 11.12 -3.31
N PHE A 6 -14.57 10.05 -2.69
CA PHE A 6 -13.32 9.42 -3.10
C PHE A 6 -13.58 8.48 -4.27
N GLU A 7 -12.59 8.38 -5.16
CA GLU A 7 -12.61 7.36 -6.19
C GLU A 7 -12.57 5.97 -5.57
N MET A 8 -13.28 5.03 -6.18
CA MET A 8 -13.35 3.64 -5.74
C MET A 8 -13.32 2.72 -6.95
N ASP A 9 -12.64 1.59 -6.80
CA ASP A 9 -12.67 0.51 -7.79
C ASP A 9 -13.16 -0.77 -7.13
N SER A 10 -13.91 -1.57 -7.88
CA SER A 10 -14.45 -2.85 -7.41
C SER A 10 -13.82 -4.00 -8.16
N PHE A 11 -13.51 -5.06 -7.44
CA PHE A 11 -12.95 -6.30 -7.98
C PHE A 11 -13.71 -7.48 -7.40
N THR A 12 -13.64 -8.61 -8.10
CA THR A 12 -14.04 -9.90 -7.56
C THR A 12 -12.78 -10.70 -7.28
N THR A 13 -12.59 -11.13 -6.05
CA THR A 13 -11.44 -11.95 -5.68
C THR A 13 -11.54 -13.35 -6.26
N LYS A 14 -10.44 -14.10 -6.25
CA LYS A 14 -10.41 -15.45 -6.86
C LYS A 14 -11.39 -16.42 -6.21
N ASN A 15 -11.73 -16.21 -4.92
CA ASN A 15 -12.73 -17.01 -4.24
C ASN A 15 -14.17 -16.47 -4.43
N GLY A 16 -14.38 -15.49 -5.31
CA GLY A 16 -15.70 -14.98 -5.67
C GLY A 16 -16.24 -13.89 -4.75
N LYS A 17 -15.48 -13.41 -3.76
CA LYS A 17 -15.93 -12.36 -2.84
C LYS A 17 -15.64 -10.97 -3.40
N SER A 18 -16.37 -9.97 -2.91
CA SER A 18 -16.22 -8.58 -3.32
C SER A 18 -15.00 -7.95 -2.65
N LEU A 19 -14.25 -7.16 -3.43
CA LEU A 19 -13.19 -6.28 -2.95
C LEU A 19 -13.44 -4.90 -3.51
N LYS A 20 -13.58 -3.90 -2.62
CA LYS A 20 -13.66 -2.49 -3.00
C LYS A 20 -12.44 -1.77 -2.48
N ILE A 21 -11.79 -1.00 -3.35
CA ILE A 21 -10.63 -0.19 -2.97
C ILE A 21 -11.04 1.28 -3.05
N THR A 22 -10.91 1.99 -1.94
CA THR A 22 -11.12 3.45 -1.87
C THR A 22 -9.76 4.12 -1.83
N PHE A 23 -9.57 5.09 -2.71
CA PHE A 23 -8.33 5.86 -2.84
C PHE A 23 -8.52 7.19 -2.11
N PHE A 24 -7.88 7.35 -0.94
CA PHE A 24 -8.01 8.61 -0.21
C PHE A 24 -7.09 9.67 -0.80
N LYS A 25 -5.81 9.50 -0.65
CA LYS A 25 -4.76 10.35 -1.23
C LYS A 25 -3.40 9.79 -0.85
N HIS A 26 -2.37 10.06 -1.66
CA HIS A 26 -0.99 9.71 -1.36
C HIS A 26 -0.84 8.20 -1.22
N ALA A 27 -0.63 7.68 -0.02
CA ALA A 27 -0.52 6.25 0.21
C ALA A 27 -1.65 5.70 1.10
N SER A 28 -2.67 6.51 1.36
CA SER A 28 -3.78 6.14 2.25
C SER A 28 -4.91 5.49 1.46
N LEU A 29 -5.22 4.25 1.83
CA LEU A 29 -6.19 3.41 1.13
C LEU A 29 -7.13 2.73 2.12
N LEU A 30 -8.32 2.37 1.64
CA LEU A 30 -9.20 1.43 2.32
C LEU A 30 -9.50 0.28 1.38
N LEU A 31 -9.21 -0.95 1.82
CA LEU A 31 -9.59 -2.17 1.14
C LEU A 31 -10.73 -2.81 1.91
N ASP A 32 -11.90 -2.87 1.30
CA ASP A 32 -13.08 -3.52 1.88
C ASP A 32 -13.23 -4.89 1.23
N TYR A 33 -12.80 -5.92 1.95
CA TYR A 33 -12.89 -7.29 1.50
C TYR A 33 -14.06 -7.99 2.18
N ALA A 34 -15.12 -8.21 1.43
CA ALA A 34 -16.32 -8.90 1.92
C ALA A 34 -16.86 -8.32 3.25
N GLY A 35 -16.79 -7.02 3.41
CA GLY A 35 -17.22 -6.29 4.60
C GLY A 35 -16.12 -6.09 5.64
N GLN A 36 -14.98 -6.72 5.51
CA GLN A 36 -13.83 -6.48 6.40
C GLN A 36 -13.05 -5.26 5.93
N LYS A 37 -12.85 -4.30 6.82
CA LYS A 37 -12.24 -3.00 6.51
C LYS A 37 -10.76 -3.02 6.84
N ILE A 38 -9.93 -2.92 5.81
CA ILE A 38 -8.47 -2.92 5.92
C ILE A 38 -7.96 -1.56 5.49
N PHE A 39 -7.46 -0.77 6.44
CA PHE A 39 -6.90 0.55 6.16
C PHE A 39 -5.39 0.45 6.01
N ILE A 40 -4.86 1.17 5.02
CA ILE A 40 -3.42 1.25 4.74
C ILE A 40 -2.97 2.67 5.03
N ASP A 41 -1.96 2.81 5.89
CA ASP A 41 -1.31 4.09 6.22
C ASP A 41 -2.32 5.25 6.39
N PRO A 42 -3.27 5.15 7.33
CA PRO A 42 -4.28 6.20 7.50
C PRO A 42 -3.67 7.48 8.06
N VAL A 43 -3.92 8.61 7.38
CA VAL A 43 -3.40 9.93 7.74
C VAL A 43 -4.54 10.95 7.63
N SER A 44 -4.78 11.70 8.71
CA SER A 44 -5.90 12.64 8.83
C SER A 44 -5.85 13.77 7.80
N ASP A 45 -4.67 14.10 7.29
CA ASP A 45 -4.53 15.12 6.23
C ASP A 45 -5.17 14.69 4.91
N TYR A 46 -5.39 13.39 4.70
CA TYR A 46 -5.83 12.84 3.41
C TYR A 46 -7.30 12.42 3.40
N ALA A 47 -7.91 12.28 4.58
CA ALA A 47 -9.32 11.94 4.70
C ALA A 47 -9.82 12.28 6.10
N ASP A 48 -11.12 12.58 6.21
CA ASP A 48 -11.78 12.68 7.51
C ASP A 48 -12.18 11.28 7.97
N TYR A 49 -11.36 10.68 8.81
CA TYR A 49 -11.58 9.31 9.28
C TYR A 49 -12.78 9.18 10.22
N THR A 50 -13.32 10.30 10.74
CA THR A 50 -14.59 10.29 11.49
C THR A 50 -15.78 9.91 10.61
N GLN A 51 -15.64 10.07 9.28
CA GLN A 51 -16.67 9.72 8.30
C GLN A 51 -16.47 8.31 7.72
N GLN A 52 -15.45 7.59 8.20
CA GLN A 52 -15.13 6.26 7.70
C GLN A 52 -15.64 5.17 8.66
N PRO A 53 -15.83 3.93 8.16
CA PRO A 53 -16.17 2.83 9.06
C PRO A 53 -15.03 2.53 10.00
N LYS A 54 -15.32 1.79 11.08
CA LYS A 54 -14.27 1.32 11.97
C LYS A 54 -13.45 0.23 11.28
N ALA A 55 -12.18 0.13 11.67
CA ALA A 55 -11.23 -0.79 11.05
C ALA A 55 -11.30 -2.18 11.66
N ASP A 56 -11.25 -3.20 10.81
CA ASP A 56 -10.93 -4.56 11.23
C ASP A 56 -9.42 -4.76 11.29
N PHE A 57 -8.71 -4.18 10.31
CA PHE A 57 -7.25 -4.22 10.22
C PHE A 57 -6.69 -2.85 9.84
N ILE A 58 -5.55 -2.49 10.42
CA ILE A 58 -4.79 -1.29 10.05
C ILE A 58 -3.36 -1.76 9.76
N LEU A 59 -2.87 -1.50 8.54
CA LEU A 59 -1.52 -1.87 8.11
C LEU A 59 -0.70 -0.60 7.93
N ILE A 60 0.45 -0.53 8.62
CA ILE A 60 1.35 0.62 8.58
C ILE A 60 2.69 0.19 7.98
N THR A 61 3.14 0.90 6.95
CA THR A 61 4.39 0.60 6.26
C THR A 61 5.61 1.12 7.01
N HIS A 62 5.55 2.34 7.49
CA HIS A 62 6.65 2.97 8.23
C HIS A 62 6.19 4.23 8.95
N GLU A 63 7.11 4.85 9.70
CA GLU A 63 6.83 5.87 10.71
C GLU A 63 6.81 7.32 10.22
N HIS A 64 7.07 7.58 8.95
CA HIS A 64 7.01 8.96 8.42
C HIS A 64 5.60 9.53 8.53
N GLY A 65 5.49 10.83 8.76
CA GLY A 65 4.22 11.47 9.07
C GLY A 65 3.17 11.42 7.97
N ASP A 66 3.58 11.19 6.72
CA ASP A 66 2.68 11.02 5.58
C ASP A 66 2.16 9.57 5.46
N HIS A 67 2.54 8.68 6.37
CA HIS A 67 2.12 7.27 6.43
C HIS A 67 1.62 6.86 7.80
N PHE A 68 2.01 7.55 8.86
CA PHE A 68 1.75 7.15 10.24
C PHE A 68 1.19 8.32 11.02
N ASP A 69 -0.08 8.22 11.37
CA ASP A 69 -0.82 9.24 12.11
C ASP A 69 -1.65 8.58 13.21
N THR A 70 -1.21 8.76 14.45
CA THR A 70 -1.86 8.14 15.61
C THR A 70 -3.29 8.67 15.82
N LYS A 71 -3.59 9.89 15.36
CA LYS A 71 -4.94 10.45 15.45
C LYS A 71 -5.91 9.70 14.53
N ALA A 72 -5.51 9.46 13.28
CA ALA A 72 -6.33 8.72 12.33
C ALA A 72 -6.56 7.30 12.83
N ILE A 73 -5.51 6.64 13.34
CA ILE A 73 -5.60 5.29 13.89
C ILE A 73 -6.61 5.25 15.05
N ALA A 74 -6.51 6.18 15.99
CA ALA A 74 -7.40 6.21 17.16
C ALA A 74 -8.87 6.38 16.77
N VAL A 75 -9.15 7.13 15.71
CA VAL A 75 -10.53 7.38 15.26
C VAL A 75 -11.19 6.11 14.72
N ILE A 76 -10.45 5.28 13.97
CA ILE A 76 -11.03 4.09 13.32
C ILE A 76 -10.81 2.80 14.12
N GLU A 77 -10.02 2.86 15.17
CA GLU A 77 -9.68 1.70 15.99
C GLU A 77 -10.84 1.31 16.93
N THR A 78 -11.05 0.01 17.11
CA THR A 78 -11.90 -0.58 18.15
C THR A 78 -11.08 -1.56 18.97
N ASN A 79 -11.64 -2.12 20.02
CA ASN A 79 -10.98 -3.15 20.80
C ASN A 79 -10.67 -4.41 20.01
N GLN A 80 -11.32 -4.60 18.86
CA GLN A 80 -11.15 -5.79 18.03
C GLN A 80 -10.27 -5.54 16.82
N THR A 81 -9.89 -4.30 16.57
CA THR A 81 -9.02 -3.92 15.45
C THR A 81 -7.63 -4.53 15.64
N LYS A 82 -7.11 -5.18 14.61
CA LYS A 82 -5.73 -5.65 14.58
C LYS A 82 -4.88 -4.63 13.84
N ILE A 83 -3.86 -4.09 14.51
CA ILE A 83 -2.91 -3.14 13.93
C ILE A 83 -1.62 -3.88 13.66
N ILE A 84 -1.12 -3.82 12.44
CA ILE A 84 0.13 -4.42 12.03
C ILE A 84 1.06 -3.31 11.56
N ALA A 85 2.27 -3.26 12.07
CA ALA A 85 3.20 -2.17 11.81
C ALA A 85 4.64 -2.66 11.81
N ASN A 86 5.52 -1.87 11.19
CA ASN A 86 6.95 -2.11 11.30
C ASN A 86 7.42 -1.86 12.76
N PRO A 87 8.63 -2.29 13.14
CA PRO A 87 9.07 -2.20 14.53
C PRO A 87 8.99 -0.80 15.14
N ASN A 88 9.40 0.23 14.40
CA ASN A 88 9.39 1.60 14.90
C ASN A 88 7.96 2.11 15.18
N CYS A 89 7.02 1.84 14.29
CA CYS A 89 5.62 2.21 14.50
C CYS A 89 5.00 1.46 15.66
N ARG A 90 5.26 0.17 15.76
CA ARG A 90 4.74 -0.64 16.86
C ARG A 90 5.24 -0.11 18.20
N LYS A 91 6.50 0.27 18.27
CA LYS A 91 7.10 0.86 19.49
C LYS A 91 6.42 2.19 19.84
N LYS A 92 6.23 3.07 18.86
CA LYS A 92 5.60 4.37 19.07
C LYS A 92 4.14 4.26 19.49
N LEU A 93 3.40 3.31 18.90
CA LEU A 93 2.02 3.04 19.28
C LEU A 93 1.90 2.38 20.65
N ASN A 94 2.92 1.62 21.05
CA ASN A 94 2.92 0.77 22.24
C ASN A 94 1.74 -0.21 22.26
N ARG A 95 1.34 -0.67 21.07
CA ARG A 95 0.31 -1.71 20.87
C ARG A 95 0.37 -2.19 19.42
N GLY A 96 -0.34 -3.25 19.11
CA GLY A 96 -0.38 -3.86 17.79
C GLY A 96 0.65 -4.96 17.62
N GLN A 97 0.67 -5.52 16.43
CA GLN A 97 1.54 -6.62 16.02
C GLN A 97 2.69 -6.09 15.19
N GLU A 98 3.92 -6.38 15.60
CA GLU A 98 5.10 -6.05 14.82
C GLU A 98 5.27 -7.03 13.67
N MET A 99 5.64 -6.52 12.49
CA MET A 99 6.15 -7.34 11.39
C MET A 99 7.45 -6.74 10.86
N LYS A 100 8.40 -7.62 10.58
CA LYS A 100 9.65 -7.29 9.90
C LYS A 100 9.67 -7.91 8.52
N ASN A 101 10.53 -7.42 7.64
CA ASN A 101 10.69 -7.98 6.30
C ASN A 101 10.88 -9.50 6.39
N GLY A 102 10.09 -10.24 5.63
CA GLY A 102 10.10 -11.69 5.60
C GLY A 102 9.07 -12.36 6.50
N ASP A 103 8.44 -11.62 7.41
CA ASP A 103 7.41 -12.17 8.28
C ASP A 103 6.11 -12.43 7.49
N VAL A 104 5.39 -13.48 7.91
CA VAL A 104 4.10 -13.87 7.32
C VAL A 104 3.10 -14.08 8.44
N LEU A 105 1.91 -13.52 8.31
CA LEU A 105 0.80 -13.66 9.25
C LEU A 105 -0.48 -14.09 8.54
N GLN A 106 -1.17 -15.05 9.12
CA GLN A 106 -2.54 -15.38 8.74
C GLN A 106 -3.46 -14.53 9.61
N LEU A 107 -4.02 -13.46 9.05
CA LEU A 107 -4.83 -12.49 9.81
C LEU A 107 -6.26 -13.00 10.04
N ALA A 108 -6.79 -13.73 9.07
CA ALA A 108 -8.11 -14.37 9.13
C ALA A 108 -8.09 -15.53 8.16
N LYS A 109 -9.19 -16.28 8.05
CA LYS A 109 -9.27 -17.47 7.20
C LYS A 109 -8.79 -17.20 5.76
N ASP A 110 -9.27 -16.12 5.17
CA ASP A 110 -9.01 -15.77 3.77
C ASP A 110 -8.04 -14.60 3.62
N ILE A 111 -7.40 -14.14 4.70
CA ILE A 111 -6.57 -12.94 4.71
C ILE A 111 -5.17 -13.29 5.22
N LYS A 112 -4.20 -13.26 4.32
CA LYS A 112 -2.80 -13.51 4.62
C LYS A 112 -1.99 -12.25 4.33
N LEU A 113 -1.03 -11.95 5.18
CA LEU A 113 -0.16 -10.78 5.06
C LEU A 113 1.30 -11.18 5.09
N GLU A 114 2.07 -10.69 4.10
CA GLU A 114 3.51 -10.88 4.03
C GLU A 114 4.17 -9.51 4.06
N ALA A 115 5.15 -9.31 4.96
CA ALA A 115 5.96 -8.10 4.98
C ALA A 115 7.17 -8.30 4.08
N VAL A 116 7.39 -7.36 3.15
CA VAL A 116 8.47 -7.41 2.18
C VAL A 116 9.34 -6.16 2.29
N PRO A 117 10.60 -6.19 1.81
CA PRO A 117 11.48 -5.03 1.89
C PRO A 117 10.95 -3.81 1.15
N ALA A 118 11.23 -2.62 1.70
CA ALA A 118 10.96 -1.33 1.09
C ALA A 118 12.08 -0.39 1.50
N TYR A 119 12.91 0.05 0.53
CA TYR A 119 14.05 0.91 0.86
C TYR A 119 14.59 1.64 -0.37
N ASN A 120 15.48 2.62 -0.12
CA ASN A 120 16.17 3.35 -1.18
C ASN A 120 17.51 2.71 -1.53
N THR A 121 17.77 2.60 -2.83
CA THR A 121 19.03 2.06 -3.38
C THR A 121 19.93 3.15 -3.98
N THR A 122 19.37 4.29 -4.38
CA THR A 122 20.16 5.38 -4.97
C THR A 122 21.11 5.95 -3.90
N PRO A 123 22.41 6.09 -4.22
CA PRO A 123 23.38 6.64 -3.27
C PRO A 123 22.95 7.97 -2.68
N GLY A 124 23.04 8.10 -1.36
CA GLY A 124 22.63 9.29 -0.63
C GLY A 124 21.15 9.38 -0.29
N ARG A 125 20.32 8.46 -0.77
CA ARG A 125 18.87 8.46 -0.50
C ARG A 125 18.44 7.43 0.54
N ASP A 126 19.33 6.55 0.96
CA ASP A 126 19.08 5.55 2.00
C ASP A 126 18.70 6.19 3.35
N LYS A 127 19.03 7.45 3.56
CA LYS A 127 18.62 8.21 4.75
C LYS A 127 17.10 8.37 4.83
N PHE A 128 16.39 8.34 3.71
CA PHE A 128 14.94 8.43 3.70
C PHE A 128 14.30 7.10 4.13
N HIS A 129 14.76 6.01 3.52
CA HIS A 129 14.24 4.67 3.81
C HIS A 129 15.40 3.69 3.81
N PRO A 130 16.03 3.47 4.98
CA PRO A 130 17.16 2.54 5.07
C PRO A 130 16.68 1.10 4.96
N LYS A 131 17.52 0.26 4.36
CA LYS A 131 17.22 -1.15 4.17
C LYS A 131 16.98 -1.85 5.50
N GLY A 132 15.88 -2.61 5.58
CA GLY A 132 15.57 -3.46 6.73
C GLY A 132 14.65 -2.81 7.77
N ARG A 133 14.35 -1.51 7.66
CA ARG A 133 13.52 -0.80 8.64
C ARG A 133 12.03 -0.82 8.31
N ASP A 134 11.68 -0.60 7.04
CA ASP A 134 10.31 -0.35 6.60
C ASP A 134 9.73 -1.56 5.86
N ASN A 135 8.41 -1.66 5.85
CA ASN A 135 7.71 -2.74 5.15
C ASN A 135 6.96 -2.21 3.93
N GLY A 136 7.03 -2.97 2.83
CA GLY A 136 5.94 -3.12 1.92
C GLY A 136 5.13 -4.34 2.36
N TYR A 137 3.97 -4.54 1.76
CA TYR A 137 3.11 -5.67 2.11
C TYR A 137 2.57 -6.37 0.87
N ILE A 138 2.48 -7.69 0.95
CA ILE A 138 1.67 -8.48 0.01
C ILE A 138 0.49 -9.00 0.82
N LEU A 139 -0.70 -8.55 0.45
CA LEU A 139 -1.95 -8.90 1.09
C LEU A 139 -2.71 -9.85 0.17
N THR A 140 -2.95 -11.07 0.64
CA THR A 140 -3.72 -12.07 -0.11
C THR A 140 -5.12 -12.15 0.44
N LEU A 141 -6.09 -11.76 -0.38
CA LEU A 141 -7.51 -11.71 -0.03
C LEU A 141 -8.26 -12.71 -0.90
N GLY A 142 -8.67 -13.84 -0.30
CA GLY A 142 -9.38 -14.86 -1.05
C GLY A 142 -8.61 -15.33 -2.29
N GLY A 143 -7.30 -15.43 -2.20
CA GLY A 143 -6.42 -15.82 -3.30
C GLY A 143 -5.95 -14.68 -4.20
N THR A 144 -6.56 -13.51 -4.13
CA THR A 144 -6.14 -12.32 -4.92
C THR A 144 -5.01 -11.63 -4.19
N ARG A 145 -3.88 -11.44 -4.86
CA ARG A 145 -2.66 -10.91 -4.25
C ARG A 145 -2.46 -9.44 -4.61
N ILE A 146 -2.31 -8.63 -3.57
CA ILE A 146 -2.17 -7.18 -3.68
C ILE A 146 -0.82 -6.79 -3.09
N TYR A 147 0.04 -6.16 -3.91
CA TYR A 147 1.32 -5.64 -3.46
C TYR A 147 1.19 -4.14 -3.20
N ILE A 148 1.45 -3.75 -1.97
CA ILE A 148 1.50 -2.36 -1.53
C ILE A 148 2.96 -2.09 -1.19
N ALA A 149 3.65 -1.40 -2.09
CA ALA A 149 5.10 -1.32 -2.06
C ALA A 149 5.66 -0.55 -0.87
N GLY A 150 4.89 0.40 -0.33
CA GLY A 150 5.42 1.36 0.63
C GLY A 150 6.40 2.30 -0.07
N ASP A 151 7.26 2.96 0.69
CA ASP A 151 8.24 3.87 0.12
C ASP A 151 9.51 3.11 -0.24
N THR A 152 9.68 2.85 -1.51
CA THR A 152 10.77 2.04 -2.04
C THR A 152 11.20 2.51 -3.43
N GLU A 153 12.42 2.17 -3.81
CA GLU A 153 12.86 2.19 -5.20
C GLU A 153 12.67 0.78 -5.80
N ASP A 154 13.10 0.59 -7.05
CA ASP A 154 13.02 -0.69 -7.75
C ASP A 154 14.12 -1.65 -7.28
N ILE A 155 13.96 -2.15 -6.07
CA ILE A 155 14.93 -2.98 -5.35
C ILE A 155 15.06 -4.39 -5.97
N PRO A 156 16.20 -5.07 -5.77
CA PRO A 156 16.39 -6.43 -6.32
C PRO A 156 15.37 -7.45 -5.83
N GLU A 157 14.86 -7.30 -4.63
CA GLU A 157 13.88 -8.21 -4.04
C GLU A 157 12.54 -8.22 -4.78
N LEU A 158 12.30 -7.25 -5.68
CA LEU A 158 11.10 -7.28 -6.54
C LEU A 158 11.03 -8.54 -7.41
N ASN A 159 12.17 -9.16 -7.69
CA ASN A 159 12.20 -10.43 -8.42
C ASN A 159 11.51 -11.58 -7.68
N GLN A 160 11.26 -11.40 -6.38
CA GLN A 160 10.56 -12.38 -5.54
C GLN A 160 9.10 -12.01 -5.31
N VAL A 161 8.66 -10.85 -5.79
CA VAL A 161 7.27 -10.38 -5.68
C VAL A 161 6.53 -10.90 -6.90
N LYS A 162 5.85 -12.03 -6.75
CA LYS A 162 5.27 -12.80 -7.86
C LYS A 162 3.77 -13.01 -7.69
N ASP A 163 3.11 -13.32 -8.80
CA ASP A 163 1.69 -13.65 -8.85
C ASP A 163 0.83 -12.51 -8.32
N ILE A 164 1.19 -11.28 -8.65
CA ILE A 164 0.51 -10.09 -8.16
C ILE A 164 -0.63 -9.72 -9.11
N ASP A 165 -1.83 -9.62 -8.55
CA ASP A 165 -3.02 -9.20 -9.27
C ASP A 165 -3.11 -7.67 -9.32
N ILE A 166 -2.85 -7.01 -8.19
CA ILE A 166 -2.94 -5.55 -8.06
C ILE A 166 -1.68 -5.05 -7.37
N ALA A 167 -1.01 -4.04 -7.95
CA ALA A 167 0.17 -3.44 -7.35
C ALA A 167 0.01 -1.93 -7.21
N PHE A 168 0.50 -1.41 -6.07
CA PHE A 168 0.66 0.02 -5.80
C PHE A 168 2.14 0.32 -5.75
N LEU A 169 2.63 1.18 -6.65
CA LEU A 169 4.03 1.59 -6.71
C LEU A 169 4.17 3.09 -6.49
N PRO A 170 5.06 3.54 -5.60
CA PRO A 170 5.26 4.96 -5.32
C PRO A 170 6.12 5.60 -6.42
N VAL A 171 5.73 6.79 -6.86
CA VAL A 171 6.42 7.44 -7.98
C VAL A 171 6.64 8.92 -7.65
N ASN A 172 7.54 9.22 -6.71
CA ASN A 172 7.94 10.61 -6.50
C ASN A 172 9.39 10.74 -6.05
N GLN A 173 10.07 11.72 -6.57
CA GLN A 173 11.46 12.01 -6.27
C GLN A 173 11.57 13.13 -5.24
N PRO A 174 12.60 13.10 -4.41
CA PRO A 174 13.73 12.15 -4.38
C PRO A 174 13.48 10.92 -3.50
N TYR A 175 12.29 10.69 -3.03
CA TYR A 175 11.98 9.78 -1.92
C TYR A 175 11.73 8.34 -2.36
N THR A 176 11.17 8.15 -3.55
CA THR A 176 10.77 6.83 -4.04
C THR A 176 11.22 6.63 -5.49
N MET A 177 10.39 6.04 -6.33
CA MET A 177 10.77 5.72 -7.70
C MET A 177 10.67 6.92 -8.65
N THR A 178 11.56 6.97 -9.63
CA THR A 178 11.33 7.74 -10.85
C THR A 178 10.29 7.01 -11.70
N PRO A 179 9.66 7.69 -12.70
CA PRO A 179 8.80 6.99 -13.65
C PRO A 179 9.49 5.80 -14.32
N GLU A 180 10.77 5.93 -14.67
CA GLU A 180 11.57 4.86 -15.30
C GLU A 180 11.76 3.68 -14.36
N GLN A 181 12.00 3.93 -13.07
CA GLN A 181 12.10 2.88 -12.07
C GLN A 181 10.76 2.16 -11.88
N ALA A 182 9.66 2.90 -11.87
CA ALA A 182 8.32 2.31 -11.74
C ALA A 182 7.99 1.44 -12.95
N ILE A 183 8.39 1.87 -14.15
CA ILE A 183 8.22 1.07 -15.37
C ILE A 183 9.02 -0.24 -15.27
N ARG A 184 10.28 -0.17 -14.84
CA ARG A 184 11.11 -1.37 -14.66
C ARG A 184 10.50 -2.30 -13.59
N ALA A 185 10.07 -1.74 -12.47
CA ALA A 185 9.44 -2.51 -11.40
C ALA A 185 8.19 -3.24 -11.90
N ALA A 186 7.34 -2.55 -12.65
CA ALA A 186 6.12 -3.14 -13.21
C ALA A 186 6.43 -4.27 -14.20
N LYS A 187 7.49 -4.11 -15.00
CA LYS A 187 7.92 -5.16 -15.95
C LYS A 187 8.45 -6.40 -15.24
N ILE A 188 9.01 -6.24 -14.06
CA ILE A 188 9.47 -7.36 -13.22
C ILE A 188 8.29 -8.05 -12.54
N ILE A 189 7.42 -7.27 -11.90
CA ILE A 189 6.29 -7.77 -11.10
C ILE A 189 5.17 -8.31 -12.00
N LYS A 190 4.92 -7.64 -13.12
CA LYS A 190 3.85 -7.96 -14.08
C LYS A 190 2.48 -8.05 -13.41
N PRO A 191 2.04 -7.01 -12.67
CA PRO A 191 0.71 -7.05 -12.07
C PRO A 191 -0.37 -6.95 -13.16
N ARG A 192 -1.54 -7.49 -12.87
CA ARG A 192 -2.67 -7.36 -13.82
C ARG A 192 -3.19 -5.93 -13.82
N VAL A 193 -3.21 -5.28 -12.65
CA VAL A 193 -3.58 -3.88 -12.50
C VAL A 193 -2.49 -3.16 -11.72
N LEU A 194 -2.06 -2.00 -12.21
CA LEU A 194 -1.07 -1.16 -11.55
C LEU A 194 -1.68 0.19 -11.23
N TYR A 195 -1.55 0.60 -9.96
CA TYR A 195 -1.87 1.94 -9.50
C TYR A 195 -0.58 2.66 -9.10
N PRO A 196 -0.14 3.66 -9.87
CA PRO A 196 0.84 4.60 -9.34
C PRO A 196 0.22 5.35 -8.16
N TYR A 197 0.95 5.45 -7.05
CA TYR A 197 0.46 6.16 -5.87
C TYR A 197 1.61 6.95 -5.24
N HIS A 198 1.34 7.76 -4.21
CA HIS A 198 2.38 8.56 -3.55
C HIS A 198 3.18 9.37 -4.58
N TYR A 199 2.51 9.93 -5.58
CA TYR A 199 3.24 10.47 -6.74
C TYR A 199 3.40 11.99 -6.73
N GLY A 200 2.77 12.70 -5.78
CA GLY A 200 2.91 14.15 -5.68
C GLY A 200 2.67 14.87 -7.01
N GLU A 201 3.66 15.63 -7.44
CA GLU A 201 3.61 16.40 -8.70
C GLU A 201 4.19 15.63 -9.89
N THR A 202 4.55 14.36 -9.72
CA THR A 202 5.14 13.56 -10.81
C THR A 202 4.15 13.41 -11.96
N ASP A 203 4.64 13.55 -13.18
CA ASP A 203 3.86 13.24 -14.39
C ASP A 203 3.77 11.72 -14.55
N ILE A 204 2.77 11.11 -13.93
CA ILE A 204 2.59 9.66 -13.92
C ILE A 204 2.05 9.09 -15.23
N HIS A 205 1.60 9.95 -16.17
CA HIS A 205 1.27 9.49 -17.52
C HIS A 205 2.48 8.89 -18.21
N LYS A 206 3.72 9.28 -17.81
CA LYS A 206 4.95 8.63 -18.28
C LYS A 206 4.98 7.14 -17.94
N VAL A 207 4.47 6.75 -16.77
CA VAL A 207 4.40 5.35 -16.36
C VAL A 207 3.41 4.61 -17.26
N LYS A 208 2.24 5.18 -17.48
CA LYS A 208 1.21 4.58 -18.34
C LYS A 208 1.73 4.42 -19.78
N ASP A 209 2.35 5.48 -20.31
CA ASP A 209 2.93 5.45 -21.67
C ASP A 209 4.04 4.42 -21.79
N GLY A 210 4.89 4.32 -20.77
CA GLY A 210 6.00 3.37 -20.76
C GLY A 210 5.57 1.91 -20.67
N LEU A 211 4.33 1.64 -20.26
CA LEU A 211 3.77 0.30 -20.11
C LEU A 211 2.69 -0.02 -21.16
N LYS A 212 2.49 0.85 -22.14
CA LYS A 212 1.43 0.67 -23.15
C LYS A 212 1.54 -0.62 -23.94
N ASN A 213 2.75 -1.17 -24.08
CA ASN A 213 2.99 -2.42 -24.81
C ASN A 213 3.00 -3.65 -23.89
N GLU A 214 2.83 -3.46 -22.58
CA GLU A 214 2.71 -4.54 -21.60
C GLU A 214 1.24 -4.96 -21.52
N THR A 215 0.81 -5.84 -22.41
CA THR A 215 -0.60 -6.19 -22.60
C THR A 215 -1.25 -6.88 -21.40
N GLY A 216 -0.43 -7.47 -20.52
CA GLY A 216 -0.93 -8.12 -19.30
C GLY A 216 -1.13 -7.18 -18.12
N THR A 217 -0.73 -5.91 -18.25
CA THR A 217 -0.82 -4.92 -17.15
C THR A 217 -1.69 -3.74 -17.58
N GLU A 218 -2.75 -3.50 -16.82
CA GLU A 218 -3.59 -2.31 -16.97
C GLU A 218 -3.12 -1.25 -15.96
N VAL A 219 -2.69 -0.09 -16.44
CA VAL A 219 -2.30 1.04 -15.57
C VAL A 219 -3.51 1.92 -15.33
N ARG A 220 -3.88 2.11 -14.07
CA ARG A 220 -4.98 2.97 -13.66
C ARG A 220 -4.46 4.16 -12.87
N ILE A 221 -4.81 5.36 -13.29
CA ILE A 221 -4.42 6.59 -12.61
C ILE A 221 -5.58 7.06 -11.74
N ARG A 222 -5.32 7.26 -10.46
CA ARG A 222 -6.29 7.74 -9.47
C ARG A 222 -5.70 8.94 -8.73
N ALA A 223 -6.53 9.66 -7.98
CA ALA A 223 -6.11 10.86 -7.25
C ALA A 223 -5.30 10.48 -5.99
N LEU A 224 -4.11 9.94 -6.20
CA LEU A 224 -3.19 9.47 -5.16
C LEU A 224 -1.89 10.30 -5.09
N GLN A 225 -1.97 11.55 -5.42
CA GLN A 225 -0.86 12.48 -5.27
C GLN A 225 -0.58 12.69 -3.77
#